data_b1e7289ccfd2cbffc057dfdaa93bc182
#
_entry.id   b1e7289ccfd2cbffc057dfdaa93bc182
#
_cell.length_a   1.000
_cell.length_b   1.000
_cell.length_c   1.000
_cell.angle_alpha   90.00
_cell.angle_beta   90.00
_cell.angle_gamma   90.00
#
_symmetry.space_group_name_H-M   'P 1'
#
loop_
_entity.id
_entity.type
_entity.pdbx_description
1 polymer ?
#
loop_
_entity_poly.entity_id
_entity_poly.type
_entity_poly.pdbx_seq_one_letter_code
_entity_poly.pdbx_strand_id
1 'polypeptide(L)'
;MIYSWHKELWRKLFERAGQWPHALLLAGPHGGGKQDFAHALATRLLCEKATGNEQACGACPSCNWMSSGNHPDFRLIEPGGDELDDPESNAEPAMQKKKSEQIRINQVRALNDFLGIGTHRQGARIIIIQPAEAMNQATANALLKMLEEPSPSTMFILITNNKRRLLPTILSRCQTLVFAKPAMDQALTWLLECGTPHAEDLLAHAGGMPLTARSE
;
A
#
# COMPACT_ATOMS: atom_id res chain seq x y z
N MET A 1 -4.74 4.80 -9.63
CA MET A 1 -5.31 4.32 -10.91
C MET A 1 -5.58 2.83 -10.81
N ILE A 2 -6.67 2.31 -11.41
CA ILE A 2 -6.96 0.87 -11.42
C ILE A 2 -6.69 0.33 -12.81
N TYR A 3 -5.75 -0.59 -12.93
CA TYR A 3 -5.39 -1.25 -14.19
C TYR A 3 -6.51 -2.18 -14.66
N SER A 4 -6.57 -2.43 -15.98
CA SER A 4 -7.61 -3.28 -16.60
C SER A 4 -7.69 -4.67 -15.98
N TRP A 5 -6.54 -5.28 -15.64
CA TRP A 5 -6.44 -6.60 -15.01
C TRP A 5 -6.83 -6.63 -13.52
N HIS A 6 -7.04 -5.45 -12.89
CA HIS A 6 -7.51 -5.36 -11.50
C HIS A 6 -8.99 -5.03 -11.38
N LYS A 7 -9.69 -4.69 -12.48
CA LYS A 7 -11.10 -4.28 -12.44
C LYS A 7 -12.01 -5.30 -11.77
N GLU A 8 -11.82 -6.57 -12.09
CA GLU A 8 -12.62 -7.66 -11.51
C GLU A 8 -12.34 -7.83 -10.01
N LEU A 9 -11.07 -7.72 -9.60
CA LEU A 9 -10.67 -7.78 -8.19
C LEU A 9 -11.27 -6.61 -7.40
N TRP A 10 -11.25 -5.41 -8.00
CA TRP A 10 -11.87 -4.22 -7.44
C TRP A 10 -13.38 -4.41 -7.25
N ARG A 11 -14.08 -4.85 -8.29
CA ARG A 11 -15.52 -5.11 -8.23
C ARG A 11 -15.88 -6.10 -7.12
N LYS A 12 -15.20 -7.25 -7.05
CA LYS A 12 -15.43 -8.26 -6.00
C LYS A 12 -15.17 -7.73 -4.59
N LEU A 13 -14.19 -6.85 -4.43
CA LEU A 13 -13.87 -6.26 -3.14
C LEU A 13 -15.03 -5.39 -2.63
N PHE A 14 -15.65 -4.61 -3.52
CA PHE A 14 -16.76 -3.72 -3.18
C PHE A 14 -18.13 -4.41 -3.16
N GLU A 15 -18.31 -5.55 -3.80
CA GLU A 15 -19.52 -6.37 -3.65
C GLU A 15 -19.74 -6.89 -2.23
N ARG A 16 -18.66 -7.01 -1.46
CA ARG A 16 -18.69 -7.34 -0.04
C ARG A 16 -18.83 -6.10 0.86
N ALA A 17 -19.22 -4.96 0.30
CA ALA A 17 -19.28 -3.68 1.00
C ALA A 17 -20.20 -3.73 2.21
N GLY A 18 -19.68 -3.25 3.34
CA GLY A 18 -20.33 -3.22 4.66
C GLY A 18 -19.54 -3.95 5.75
N GLN A 19 -18.63 -4.86 5.39
CA GLN A 19 -17.76 -5.57 6.33
C GLN A 19 -16.30 -5.49 5.86
N TRP A 20 -15.72 -4.30 5.93
CA TRP A 20 -14.31 -4.13 5.62
C TRP A 20 -13.46 -4.82 6.70
N PRO A 21 -12.51 -5.69 6.31
CA PRO A 21 -11.59 -6.25 7.28
C PRO A 21 -10.68 -5.13 7.83
N HIS A 22 -10.33 -5.23 9.10
CA HIS A 22 -9.37 -4.29 9.72
C HIS A 22 -7.97 -4.39 9.11
N ALA A 23 -7.63 -5.53 8.45
CA ALA A 23 -6.34 -5.72 7.78
C ALA A 23 -6.48 -6.48 6.46
N LEU A 24 -5.99 -5.90 5.38
CA LEU A 24 -5.83 -6.52 4.06
C LEU A 24 -4.35 -6.78 3.77
N LEU A 25 -4.05 -7.95 3.21
CA LEU A 25 -2.74 -8.28 2.68
C LEU A 25 -2.82 -8.41 1.15
N LEU A 26 -2.24 -7.46 0.43
CA LEU A 26 -2.12 -7.51 -1.02
C LEU A 26 -0.86 -8.28 -1.39
N ALA A 27 -1.02 -9.51 -1.85
CA ALA A 27 0.09 -10.43 -2.11
C ALA A 27 0.18 -10.80 -3.59
N GLY A 28 1.37 -10.71 -4.17
CA GLY A 28 1.62 -11.08 -5.56
C GLY A 28 2.99 -10.60 -6.04
N PRO A 29 3.40 -10.90 -7.28
CA PRO A 29 4.71 -10.53 -7.79
C PRO A 29 4.88 -9.01 -7.87
N HIS A 30 6.15 -8.54 -7.84
CA HIS A 30 6.50 -7.15 -8.08
C HIS A 30 6.06 -6.71 -9.49
N GLY A 31 5.77 -5.43 -9.69
CA GLY A 31 5.43 -4.88 -11.01
C GLY A 31 4.01 -5.17 -11.50
N GLY A 32 3.16 -5.82 -10.67
CA GLY A 32 1.76 -6.10 -11.00
C GLY A 32 0.77 -4.97 -10.67
N GLY A 33 1.19 -3.86 -10.03
CA GLY A 33 0.33 -2.71 -9.71
C GLY A 33 -0.37 -2.77 -8.36
N LYS A 34 0.13 -3.57 -7.40
CA LYS A 34 -0.43 -3.66 -6.04
C LYS A 34 -0.40 -2.34 -5.28
N GLN A 35 0.67 -1.55 -5.45
CA GLN A 35 0.84 -0.24 -4.81
C GLN A 35 -0.24 0.73 -5.30
N ASP A 36 -0.39 0.85 -6.63
CA ASP A 36 -1.41 1.72 -7.23
C ASP A 36 -2.82 1.31 -6.79
N PHE A 37 -3.07 -0.01 -6.72
CA PHE A 37 -4.33 -0.54 -6.22
C PHE A 37 -4.57 -0.15 -4.75
N ALA A 38 -3.57 -0.29 -3.88
CA ALA A 38 -3.67 0.07 -2.47
C ALA A 38 -3.93 1.57 -2.28
N HIS A 39 -3.22 2.42 -3.02
CA HIS A 39 -3.44 3.87 -3.00
C HIS A 39 -4.83 4.25 -3.54
N ALA A 40 -5.28 3.63 -4.63
CA ALA A 40 -6.62 3.84 -5.16
C ALA A 40 -7.70 3.41 -4.15
N LEU A 41 -7.49 2.27 -3.45
CA LEU A 41 -8.38 1.79 -2.41
C LEU A 41 -8.42 2.75 -1.22
N ALA A 42 -7.25 3.19 -0.74
CA ALA A 42 -7.17 4.17 0.34
C ALA A 42 -7.88 5.47 -0.02
N THR A 43 -7.61 6.02 -1.22
CA THR A 43 -8.27 7.24 -1.70
C THR A 43 -9.78 7.06 -1.82
N ARG A 44 -10.23 5.88 -2.27
CA ARG A 44 -11.67 5.57 -2.37
C ARG A 44 -12.35 5.50 -1.02
N LEU A 45 -11.71 4.87 -0.02
CA LEU A 45 -12.26 4.73 1.33
C LEU A 45 -12.30 6.05 2.10
N LEU A 46 -11.37 6.96 1.80
CA LEU A 46 -11.32 8.30 2.39
C LEU A 46 -12.13 9.33 1.60
N CYS A 47 -12.61 9.00 0.40
CA CYS A 47 -13.35 9.91 -0.45
C CYS A 47 -14.74 10.22 0.12
N GLU A 48 -15.06 11.52 0.27
CA GLU A 48 -16.31 11.99 0.83
C GLU A 48 -17.54 11.80 -0.08
N LYS A 49 -17.31 11.60 -1.38
CA LYS A 49 -18.39 11.57 -2.41
C LYS A 49 -18.49 10.23 -3.14
N ALA A 50 -17.62 9.27 -2.85
CA ALA A 50 -17.63 8.00 -3.56
C ALA A 50 -18.76 7.09 -3.07
N THR A 51 -19.50 6.50 -3.98
CA THR A 51 -20.63 5.59 -3.75
C THR A 51 -20.41 4.25 -4.44
N GLY A 52 -21.03 3.20 -3.92
CA GLY A 52 -20.96 1.87 -4.52
C GLY A 52 -19.55 1.37 -4.76
N ASN A 53 -19.29 0.80 -5.94
CA ASN A 53 -17.99 0.28 -6.39
C ASN A 53 -17.19 1.27 -7.27
N GLU A 54 -17.61 2.52 -7.32
CA GLU A 54 -16.93 3.57 -8.08
C GLU A 54 -15.54 3.88 -7.50
N GLN A 55 -14.70 4.51 -8.31
CA GLN A 55 -13.44 5.07 -7.84
C GLN A 55 -13.68 6.36 -7.03
N ALA A 56 -12.64 6.86 -6.38
CA ALA A 56 -12.70 8.16 -5.72
C ALA A 56 -13.04 9.28 -6.70
N CYS A 57 -13.77 10.31 -6.23
CA CYS A 57 -14.24 11.39 -7.10
C CYS A 57 -13.14 12.31 -7.64
N GLY A 58 -11.95 12.27 -7.06
CA GLY A 58 -10.78 13.07 -7.45
C GLY A 58 -10.86 14.58 -7.15
N ALA A 59 -12.00 15.09 -6.66
CA ALA A 59 -12.26 16.52 -6.54
C ALA A 59 -12.63 17.01 -5.12
N CYS A 60 -12.99 16.12 -4.20
CA CYS A 60 -13.32 16.52 -2.83
C CYS A 60 -12.05 16.88 -2.03
N PRO A 61 -12.17 17.59 -0.89
CA PRO A 61 -11.02 17.94 -0.05
C PRO A 61 -10.15 16.74 0.33
N SER A 62 -10.77 15.62 0.69
CA SER A 62 -10.07 14.38 1.02
C SER A 62 -9.25 13.83 -0.16
N CYS A 63 -9.81 13.81 -1.38
CA CYS A 63 -9.06 13.42 -2.59
C CYS A 63 -7.89 14.36 -2.88
N ASN A 64 -8.06 15.66 -2.67
CA ASN A 64 -6.98 16.64 -2.86
C ASN A 64 -5.85 16.44 -1.83
N TRP A 65 -6.18 16.15 -0.57
CA TRP A 65 -5.17 15.80 0.43
C TRP A 65 -4.44 14.49 0.12
N MET A 66 -5.15 13.48 -0.39
CA MET A 66 -4.52 12.24 -0.84
C MET A 66 -3.56 12.47 -2.01
N SER A 67 -3.94 13.30 -2.98
CA SER A 67 -3.08 13.62 -4.12
C SER A 67 -1.84 14.44 -3.75
N SER A 68 -1.93 15.27 -2.71
CA SER A 68 -0.79 16.03 -2.16
C SER A 68 0.03 15.25 -1.12
N GLY A 69 -0.37 14.02 -0.77
CA GLY A 69 0.32 13.20 0.24
C GLY A 69 0.11 13.62 1.69
N ASN A 70 -0.82 14.55 1.96
CA ASN A 70 -0.99 15.21 3.28
C ASN A 70 -2.33 14.89 3.95
N HIS A 71 -2.94 13.75 3.64
CA HIS A 71 -4.22 13.41 4.27
C HIS A 71 -4.06 13.09 5.75
N PRO A 72 -4.80 13.76 6.67
CA PRO A 72 -4.62 13.59 8.12
C PRO A 72 -4.93 12.16 8.60
N ASP A 73 -5.85 11.45 7.95
CA ASP A 73 -6.26 10.08 8.31
C ASP A 73 -5.57 9.01 7.43
N PHE A 74 -4.48 9.35 6.76
CA PHE A 74 -3.68 8.43 5.95
C PHE A 74 -2.23 8.39 6.43
N ARG A 75 -1.63 7.19 6.46
CA ARG A 75 -0.20 6.99 6.68
C ARG A 75 0.35 5.94 5.73
N LEU A 76 1.53 6.24 5.20
CA LEU A 76 2.33 5.32 4.39
C LEU A 76 3.60 4.99 5.17
N ILE A 77 3.85 3.70 5.38
CA ILE A 77 5.05 3.19 6.04
C ILE A 77 5.88 2.44 5.01
N GLU A 78 7.09 2.94 4.79
CA GLU A 78 8.04 2.35 3.84
C GLU A 78 9.49 2.52 4.32
N PRO A 79 10.45 1.73 3.81
CA PRO A 79 11.85 1.88 4.14
C PRO A 79 12.37 3.29 3.86
N GLY A 80 13.14 3.87 4.79
CA GLY A 80 13.70 5.22 4.61
C GLY A 80 12.71 6.37 4.78
N GLY A 81 11.45 6.09 5.15
CA GLY A 81 10.48 7.09 5.59
C GLY A 81 10.85 7.61 6.99
N ASP A 82 10.63 8.91 7.24
CA ASP A 82 10.87 9.62 8.50
C ASP A 82 12.33 9.57 9.03
N GLU A 83 13.24 10.26 8.33
CA GLU A 83 14.54 10.63 8.90
C GLU A 83 14.43 11.84 9.86
N LEU A 84 13.22 12.32 10.17
CA LEU A 84 13.03 13.61 10.83
C LEU A 84 13.00 13.56 12.37
N ASP A 85 12.90 12.36 13.00
CA ASP A 85 12.78 12.28 14.46
C ASP A 85 13.65 11.15 15.06
N ASP A 86 14.95 11.17 14.80
CA ASP A 86 15.89 10.43 15.62
C ASP A 86 16.67 11.43 16.52
N PRO A 87 16.21 11.68 17.77
CA PRO A 87 16.90 12.61 18.68
C PRO A 87 18.30 12.12 19.08
N GLU A 88 18.68 10.87 18.76
CA GLU A 88 20.02 10.34 19.01
C GLU A 88 21.01 10.52 17.85
N SER A 89 20.59 11.11 16.71
CA SER A 89 21.50 11.37 15.60
C SER A 89 22.25 12.73 15.71
N ASN A 90 22.61 13.14 16.93
CA ASN A 90 23.62 14.19 17.12
C ASN A 90 25.01 13.60 16.89
N ALA A 91 25.56 13.85 15.74
CA ALA A 91 26.96 14.04 15.38
C ALA A 91 27.31 13.39 14.04
N GLU A 92 27.56 14.22 13.13
CA GLU A 92 28.57 14.26 12.06
C GLU A 92 28.01 14.68 10.70
N PRO A 93 28.65 15.60 9.98
CA PRO A 93 28.16 16.16 8.73
C PRO A 93 28.41 15.19 7.57
N ALA A 94 27.36 15.00 6.77
CA ALA A 94 27.39 14.71 5.35
C ALA A 94 28.30 13.56 4.84
N MET A 95 28.08 12.34 5.25
CA MET A 95 28.23 11.20 4.38
C MET A 95 26.84 10.72 3.99
N GLN A 96 26.58 10.48 2.69
CA GLN A 96 25.31 10.02 2.14
C GLN A 96 24.84 8.78 2.93
N LYS A 97 23.96 8.98 3.92
CA LYS A 97 23.34 7.87 4.64
C LYS A 97 22.54 7.06 3.61
N LYS A 98 22.99 5.85 3.30
CA LYS A 98 22.21 4.89 2.52
C LYS A 98 20.83 4.79 3.19
N LYS A 99 19.77 5.10 2.44
CA LYS A 99 18.39 4.90 2.91
C LYS A 99 18.26 3.48 3.45
N SER A 100 17.74 3.33 4.65
CA SER A 100 17.51 2.01 5.25
C SER A 100 16.60 1.20 4.34
N GLU A 101 16.99 -0.03 4.03
CA GLU A 101 16.14 -0.98 3.28
C GLU A 101 15.08 -1.65 4.16
N GLN A 102 15.06 -1.34 5.46
CA GLN A 102 14.13 -1.90 6.42
C GLN A 102 13.18 -0.86 6.97
N ILE A 103 11.95 -1.30 7.24
CA ILE A 103 10.98 -0.54 8.02
C ILE A 103 11.39 -0.63 9.49
N ARG A 104 11.64 0.51 10.10
CA ARG A 104 12.10 0.61 11.50
C ARG A 104 10.94 0.49 12.49
N ILE A 105 11.22 -0.04 13.66
CA ILE A 105 10.23 -0.21 14.73
C ILE A 105 9.60 1.13 15.17
N ASN A 106 10.37 2.23 15.13
CA ASN A 106 9.88 3.55 15.52
C ASN A 106 8.78 4.06 14.58
N GLN A 107 8.85 3.76 13.28
CA GLN A 107 7.80 4.09 12.31
C GLN A 107 6.47 3.41 12.68
N VAL A 108 6.51 2.15 13.09
CA VAL A 108 5.32 1.41 13.52
C VAL A 108 4.85 1.89 14.90
N ARG A 109 5.77 2.21 15.82
CA ARG A 109 5.40 2.76 17.14
C ARG A 109 4.72 4.12 17.02
N ALA A 110 5.16 4.98 16.12
CA ALA A 110 4.53 6.28 15.86
C ALA A 110 3.07 6.16 15.40
N LEU A 111 2.65 5.00 14.89
CA LEU A 111 1.25 4.75 14.60
C LEU A 111 0.36 4.73 15.85
N ASN A 112 0.90 4.45 17.06
CA ASN A 112 0.10 4.51 18.29
C ASN A 112 -0.42 5.93 18.55
N ASP A 113 0.44 6.94 18.37
CA ASP A 113 0.05 8.33 18.54
C ASP A 113 -0.96 8.75 17.47
N PHE A 114 -0.70 8.35 16.22
CA PHE A 114 -1.64 8.56 15.11
C PHE A 114 -2.99 7.90 15.36
N LEU A 115 -3.04 6.70 15.93
CA LEU A 115 -4.27 5.97 16.25
C LEU A 115 -4.95 6.49 17.51
N GLY A 116 -4.23 7.13 18.43
CA GLY A 116 -4.74 7.72 19.66
C GLY A 116 -5.51 9.02 19.46
N ILE A 117 -5.23 9.76 18.38
CA ILE A 117 -5.92 11.01 18.04
C ILE A 117 -7.27 10.66 17.37
N GLY A 118 -8.33 11.41 17.61
CA GLY A 118 -9.63 11.21 16.92
C GLY A 118 -9.52 11.36 15.39
N THR A 119 -10.40 10.71 14.63
CA THR A 119 -10.45 10.87 13.17
C THR A 119 -10.91 12.29 12.79
N HIS A 120 -10.31 12.85 11.75
CA HIS A 120 -10.63 14.21 11.31
C HIS A 120 -11.88 14.29 10.45
N ARG A 121 -12.11 13.25 9.61
CA ARG A 121 -13.29 13.19 8.71
C ARG A 121 -13.77 11.75 8.59
N GLN A 122 -15.06 11.56 8.36
CA GLN A 122 -15.75 10.27 8.09
C GLN A 122 -15.39 9.05 8.95
N GLY A 123 -14.53 9.22 9.94
CA GLY A 123 -14.21 8.20 10.90
C GLY A 123 -13.33 7.04 10.43
N ALA A 124 -12.79 7.06 9.20
CA ALA A 124 -11.89 6.02 8.69
C ALA A 124 -10.42 6.46 8.74
N ARG A 125 -9.52 5.55 9.12
CA ARG A 125 -8.06 5.69 9.02
C ARG A 125 -7.48 4.58 8.18
N ILE A 126 -6.59 4.94 7.28
CA ILE A 126 -5.94 3.99 6.39
C ILE A 126 -4.43 4.04 6.57
N ILE A 127 -3.83 2.88 6.79
CA ILE A 127 -2.39 2.72 6.94
C ILE A 127 -1.92 1.74 5.88
N ILE A 128 -1.02 2.19 5.01
CA ILE A 128 -0.35 1.33 4.02
C ILE A 128 1.05 1.00 4.53
N ILE A 129 1.44 -0.28 4.48
CA ILE A 129 2.78 -0.76 4.85
C ILE A 129 3.37 -1.48 3.63
N GLN A 130 4.48 -0.94 3.07
CA GLN A 130 5.09 -1.45 1.84
C GLN A 130 6.61 -1.26 1.76
N PRO A 131 7.34 -2.30 1.32
CA PRO A 131 6.89 -3.69 1.28
C PRO A 131 6.85 -4.28 2.70
N ALA A 132 5.81 -5.04 3.03
CA ALA A 132 5.64 -5.58 4.37
C ALA A 132 6.76 -6.53 4.80
N GLU A 133 7.40 -7.21 3.85
CA GLU A 133 8.58 -8.05 4.08
C GLU A 133 9.86 -7.28 4.43
N ALA A 134 9.84 -5.95 4.38
CA ALA A 134 10.94 -5.10 4.85
C ALA A 134 10.91 -4.88 6.37
N MET A 135 9.86 -5.30 7.05
CA MET A 135 9.81 -5.31 8.51
C MET A 135 10.73 -6.40 9.07
N ASN A 136 11.60 -6.04 10.02
CA ASN A 136 12.27 -7.03 10.84
C ASN A 136 11.30 -7.63 11.88
N GLN A 137 11.73 -8.68 12.59
CA GLN A 137 10.88 -9.39 13.54
C GLN A 137 10.35 -8.49 14.67
N ALA A 138 11.17 -7.56 15.18
CA ALA A 138 10.75 -6.63 16.24
C ALA A 138 9.67 -5.66 15.75
N THR A 139 9.82 -5.12 14.54
CA THR A 139 8.84 -4.25 13.88
C THR A 139 7.52 -5.00 13.61
N ALA A 140 7.62 -6.22 13.09
CA ALA A 140 6.46 -7.06 12.83
C ALA A 140 5.70 -7.41 14.13
N ASN A 141 6.41 -7.72 15.22
CA ASN A 141 5.80 -7.97 16.54
C ASN A 141 5.11 -6.71 17.12
N ALA A 142 5.67 -5.51 16.88
CA ALA A 142 5.02 -4.27 17.29
C ALA A 142 3.70 -4.06 16.52
N LEU A 143 3.67 -4.38 15.22
CA LEU A 143 2.45 -4.29 14.41
C LEU A 143 1.38 -5.29 14.85
N LEU A 144 1.76 -6.50 15.31
CA LEU A 144 0.80 -7.53 15.74
C LEU A 144 -0.18 -7.03 16.78
N LYS A 145 0.27 -6.21 17.75
CA LYS A 145 -0.60 -5.64 18.78
C LYS A 145 -1.74 -4.81 18.19
N MET A 146 -1.44 -4.02 17.14
CA MET A 146 -2.43 -3.19 16.45
C MET A 146 -3.37 -4.01 15.55
N LEU A 147 -2.90 -5.15 15.05
CA LEU A 147 -3.72 -6.08 14.26
C LEU A 147 -4.62 -6.95 15.14
N GLU A 148 -4.24 -7.22 16.39
CA GLU A 148 -5.04 -7.99 17.36
C GLU A 148 -6.17 -7.14 17.95
N GLU A 149 -5.86 -5.90 18.29
CA GLU A 149 -6.78 -4.93 18.89
C GLU A 149 -6.86 -3.67 18.04
N PRO A 150 -7.47 -3.74 16.84
CA PRO A 150 -7.51 -2.62 15.93
C PRO A 150 -8.35 -1.48 16.50
N SER A 151 -7.84 -0.26 16.43
CA SER A 151 -8.62 0.93 16.76
C SER A 151 -9.86 1.02 15.86
N PRO A 152 -11.00 1.49 16.37
CA PRO A 152 -12.21 1.63 15.59
C PRO A 152 -11.97 2.37 14.26
N SER A 153 -12.62 1.92 13.22
CA SER A 153 -12.52 2.54 11.86
C SER A 153 -11.12 2.59 11.27
N THR A 154 -10.20 1.75 11.74
CA THR A 154 -8.84 1.66 11.19
C THR A 154 -8.72 0.48 10.26
N MET A 155 -8.06 0.69 9.10
CA MET A 155 -7.76 -0.35 8.14
C MET A 155 -6.28 -0.34 7.81
N PHE A 156 -5.64 -1.49 7.99
CA PHE A 156 -4.27 -1.74 7.56
C PHE A 156 -4.27 -2.39 6.18
N ILE A 157 -3.43 -1.89 5.27
CA ILE A 157 -3.20 -2.45 3.94
C ILE A 157 -1.71 -2.81 3.85
N LEU A 158 -1.40 -4.09 3.98
CA LEU A 158 -0.04 -4.60 3.85
C LEU A 158 0.21 -5.03 2.40
N ILE A 159 1.33 -4.64 1.83
CA ILE A 159 1.70 -5.02 0.46
C ILE A 159 2.95 -5.89 0.52
N THR A 160 2.89 -7.08 -0.06
CA THR A 160 4.04 -7.99 -0.12
C THR A 160 4.26 -8.57 -1.52
N ASN A 161 5.52 -8.73 -1.88
CA ASN A 161 5.92 -9.47 -3.07
C ASN A 161 6.19 -10.94 -2.75
N ASN A 162 6.40 -11.26 -1.47
CA ASN A 162 6.69 -12.62 -1.03
C ASN A 162 6.07 -12.95 0.33
N LYS A 163 4.89 -13.58 0.33
CA LYS A 163 4.19 -14.00 1.54
C LYS A 163 5.03 -14.87 2.49
N ARG A 164 5.97 -15.67 1.96
CA ARG A 164 6.80 -16.59 2.77
C ARG A 164 7.77 -15.85 3.68
N ARG A 165 8.05 -14.58 3.41
CA ARG A 165 8.92 -13.72 4.25
C ARG A 165 8.17 -13.05 5.40
N LEU A 166 6.85 -13.13 5.43
CA LEU A 166 6.03 -12.57 6.50
C LEU A 166 5.83 -13.59 7.62
N LEU A 167 5.71 -13.10 8.86
CA LEU A 167 5.39 -13.96 10.00
C LEU A 167 4.01 -14.62 9.82
N PRO A 168 3.86 -15.91 10.13
CA PRO A 168 2.57 -16.60 10.10
C PRO A 168 1.50 -15.91 10.95
N THR A 169 1.92 -15.27 12.04
CA THR A 169 1.06 -14.49 12.93
C THR A 169 0.45 -13.25 12.28
N ILE A 170 1.15 -12.59 11.35
CA ILE A 170 0.60 -11.51 10.53
C ILE A 170 -0.38 -12.09 9.50
N LEU A 171 0.03 -13.17 8.83
CA LEU A 171 -0.79 -13.81 7.79
C LEU A 171 -2.16 -14.28 8.33
N SER A 172 -2.20 -14.78 9.56
CA SER A 172 -3.45 -15.26 10.18
C SER A 172 -4.43 -14.15 10.56
N ARG A 173 -3.96 -12.89 10.65
CA ARG A 173 -4.78 -11.72 11.03
C ARG A 173 -5.17 -10.84 9.84
N CYS A 174 -4.64 -11.12 8.66
CA CYS A 174 -4.92 -10.35 7.45
C CYS A 174 -5.81 -11.14 6.49
N GLN A 175 -6.83 -10.50 5.96
CA GLN A 175 -7.53 -11.04 4.79
C GLN A 175 -6.63 -10.91 3.57
N THR A 176 -6.23 -12.04 2.97
CA THR A 176 -5.35 -12.00 1.80
C THR A 176 -6.12 -11.76 0.52
N LEU A 177 -5.66 -10.78 -0.26
CA LEU A 177 -6.06 -10.52 -1.63
C LEU A 177 -4.90 -10.87 -2.55
N VAL A 178 -5.09 -11.89 -3.39
CA VAL A 178 -4.02 -12.40 -4.27
C VAL A 178 -4.06 -11.65 -5.60
N PHE A 179 -2.92 -11.06 -5.94
CA PHE A 179 -2.68 -10.41 -7.22
C PHE A 179 -1.99 -11.40 -8.15
N ALA A 180 -2.74 -11.92 -9.10
CA ALA A 180 -2.19 -12.77 -10.14
C ALA A 180 -1.35 -11.93 -11.13
N LYS A 181 -0.45 -12.61 -11.84
CA LYS A 181 0.22 -12.04 -13.00
C LYS A 181 -0.84 -11.67 -14.05
N PRO A 182 -0.78 -10.47 -14.65
CA PRO A 182 -1.67 -10.09 -15.74
C PRO A 182 -1.57 -11.05 -16.92
N ALA A 183 -2.65 -11.20 -17.67
CA ALA A 183 -2.61 -11.90 -18.93
C ALA A 183 -1.69 -11.15 -19.91
N MET A 184 -0.95 -11.90 -20.74
CA MET A 184 0.12 -11.33 -21.57
C MET A 184 -0.42 -10.30 -22.57
N ASP A 185 -1.60 -10.56 -23.13
CA ASP A 185 -2.33 -9.68 -24.05
C ASP A 185 -2.71 -8.34 -23.36
N GLN A 186 -3.25 -8.42 -22.15
CA GLN A 186 -3.62 -7.21 -21.38
C GLN A 186 -2.41 -6.37 -20.99
N ALA A 187 -1.31 -7.02 -20.58
CA ALA A 187 -0.07 -6.36 -20.22
C ALA A 187 0.56 -5.67 -21.42
N LEU A 188 0.60 -6.36 -22.58
CA LEU A 188 1.15 -5.83 -23.83
C LEU A 188 0.31 -4.66 -24.35
N THR A 189 -1.01 -4.82 -24.40
CA THR A 189 -1.92 -3.73 -24.82
C THR A 189 -1.67 -2.47 -24.00
N TRP A 190 -1.59 -2.61 -22.68
CA TRP A 190 -1.33 -1.47 -21.80
C TRP A 190 0.04 -0.81 -22.04
N LEU A 191 1.10 -1.60 -22.27
CA LEU A 191 2.43 -1.05 -22.59
C LEU A 191 2.44 -0.27 -23.91
N LEU A 192 1.74 -0.78 -24.92
CA LEU A 192 1.57 -0.11 -26.21
C LEU A 192 0.78 1.21 -26.06
N GLU A 193 -0.29 1.21 -25.29
CA GLU A 193 -1.07 2.42 -24.95
C GLU A 193 -0.21 3.45 -24.22
N CYS A 194 0.76 3.00 -23.39
CA CYS A 194 1.73 3.87 -22.73
C CYS A 194 2.87 4.37 -23.65
N GLY A 195 2.91 3.94 -24.91
CA GLY A 195 3.96 4.31 -25.87
C GLY A 195 5.32 3.68 -25.57
N THR A 196 5.36 2.52 -24.88
CA THR A 196 6.61 1.84 -24.53
C THR A 196 7.23 1.20 -25.78
N PRO A 197 8.45 1.60 -26.19
CA PRO A 197 9.13 0.97 -27.31
C PRO A 197 9.51 -0.47 -26.96
N HIS A 198 9.56 -1.36 -27.94
CA HIS A 198 9.95 -2.78 -27.75
C HIS A 198 9.16 -3.48 -26.61
N ALA A 199 7.85 -3.17 -26.50
CA ALA A 199 7.01 -3.62 -25.39
C ALA A 199 6.98 -5.15 -25.20
N GLU A 200 7.04 -5.94 -26.28
CA GLU A 200 7.07 -7.40 -26.21
C GLU A 200 8.35 -7.92 -25.56
N ASP A 201 9.50 -7.40 -25.99
CA ASP A 201 10.80 -7.82 -25.47
C ASP A 201 10.96 -7.42 -24.01
N LEU A 202 10.62 -6.18 -23.67
CA LEU A 202 10.66 -5.70 -22.28
C LEU A 202 9.70 -6.48 -21.39
N LEU A 203 8.50 -6.78 -21.86
CA LEU A 203 7.54 -7.57 -21.10
C LEU A 203 8.04 -9.01 -20.87
N ALA A 204 8.70 -9.61 -21.87
CA ALA A 204 9.31 -10.93 -21.73
C ALA A 204 10.45 -10.90 -20.69
N HIS A 205 11.37 -9.93 -20.75
CA HIS A 205 12.45 -9.75 -19.78
C HIS A 205 11.93 -9.52 -18.36
N ALA A 206 10.90 -8.67 -18.21
CA ALA A 206 10.23 -8.43 -16.94
C ALA A 206 9.38 -9.61 -16.43
N GLY A 207 9.49 -10.78 -17.04
CA GLY A 207 8.73 -11.98 -16.66
C GLY A 207 7.21 -11.78 -16.80
N GLY A 208 6.76 -10.86 -17.68
CA GLY A 208 5.36 -10.51 -17.92
C GLY A 208 4.75 -9.57 -16.87
N MET A 209 5.60 -8.80 -16.17
CA MET A 209 5.17 -7.77 -15.22
C MET A 209 5.20 -6.40 -15.90
N PRO A 210 4.03 -5.79 -16.22
CA PRO A 210 3.98 -4.61 -17.09
C PRO A 210 4.63 -3.37 -16.48
N LEU A 211 4.51 -3.15 -15.18
CA LEU A 211 5.10 -1.99 -14.53
C LEU A 211 6.62 -2.10 -14.41
N THR A 212 7.16 -3.31 -14.23
CA THR A 212 8.61 -3.55 -14.31
C THR A 212 9.10 -3.29 -15.72
N ALA A 213 8.43 -3.85 -16.75
CA ALA A 213 8.78 -3.63 -18.15
C ALA A 213 8.78 -2.15 -18.56
N ARG A 214 7.91 -1.34 -17.95
CA ARG A 214 7.86 0.11 -18.23
C ARG A 214 8.98 0.89 -17.56
N SER A 215 9.52 0.38 -16.46
CA SER A 215 10.60 1.06 -15.71
C SER A 215 12.00 0.76 -16.22
N GLU A 216 12.16 -0.20 -17.13
CA GLU A 216 13.41 -0.52 -17.84
C GLU A 216 13.56 0.37 -19.07
#